data_7767457d9a38745bd97d96b27dbacc81
#
_entry.id   7767457d9a38745bd97d96b27dbacc81
#
_cell.length_a   1.000
_cell.length_b   1.000
_cell.length_c   1.000
_cell.angle_alpha   90.00
_cell.angle_beta   90.00
_cell.angle_gamma   90.00
#
_symmetry.space_group_name_H-M   'P 1'
#
loop_
_entity.id
_entity.type
_entity.pdbx_description
1 polymer ?
#
loop_
_entity_poly.entity_id
_entity_poly.type
_entity_poly.pdbx_seq_one_letter_code
_entity_poly.pdbx_strand_id
1 'polypeptide(L)'
;MQEVWKPVVGYEGMYEVSNLGRVKSYVKYKDGIILNMSLNSTGYPRVCLKGRFYNTHVIIAKTFLNYTSTKGFVIDHIDDDKTNNSVDNLQIVTHRYNITKSKKGTSKYTGVHWDKNNKKWKSAIQINGVIKTLGSFDCELKAHLAYQNKLKEVENGK
;
A
#
# COMPACT_ATOMS: atom_id res chain seq x y z
N MET A 1 15.45 -9.29 12.61
CA MET A 1 15.04 -10.26 11.56
C MET A 1 16.27 -10.68 10.78
N GLN A 2 16.42 -11.96 10.47
CA GLN A 2 17.51 -12.46 9.61
C GLN A 2 17.21 -12.05 8.16
N GLU A 3 18.24 -11.61 7.42
CA GLU A 3 18.09 -11.27 6.02
C GLU A 3 17.97 -12.52 5.15
N VAL A 4 16.93 -12.56 4.32
CA VAL A 4 16.64 -13.65 3.38
C VAL A 4 16.62 -13.09 1.97
N TRP A 5 17.34 -13.74 1.05
CA TRP A 5 17.43 -13.39 -0.36
C TRP A 5 16.59 -14.34 -1.19
N LYS A 6 15.86 -13.81 -2.17
CA LYS A 6 15.11 -14.60 -3.15
C LYS A 6 15.35 -14.07 -4.57
N PRO A 7 15.33 -14.94 -5.58
CA PRO A 7 15.41 -14.51 -6.99
C PRO A 7 14.31 -13.49 -7.32
N VAL A 8 14.69 -12.45 -8.07
CA VAL A 8 13.69 -11.50 -8.60
C VAL A 8 12.89 -12.18 -9.69
N VAL A 9 11.56 -12.17 -9.55
CA VAL A 9 10.63 -12.80 -10.50
C VAL A 9 10.85 -12.27 -11.93
N GLY A 10 11.14 -13.19 -12.87
CA GLY A 10 11.46 -12.89 -14.27
C GLY A 10 12.92 -12.47 -14.51
N TYR A 11 13.78 -12.56 -13.49
CA TYR A 11 15.20 -12.26 -13.55
C TYR A 11 16.04 -13.27 -12.76
N GLU A 12 15.55 -14.50 -12.64
CA GLU A 12 16.19 -15.59 -11.92
C GLU A 12 17.64 -15.82 -12.39
N GLY A 13 18.53 -16.06 -11.45
CA GLY A 13 19.98 -16.23 -11.71
C GLY A 13 20.75 -14.95 -12.01
N MET A 14 20.08 -13.81 -12.19
CA MET A 14 20.71 -12.52 -12.49
C MET A 14 20.59 -11.51 -11.34
N TYR A 15 19.46 -11.53 -10.64
CA TYR A 15 19.18 -10.61 -9.54
C TYR A 15 18.45 -11.31 -8.42
N GLU A 16 18.78 -10.91 -7.20
CA GLU A 16 18.06 -11.28 -5.98
C GLU A 16 17.59 -10.05 -5.24
N VAL A 17 16.50 -10.20 -4.48
CA VAL A 17 15.98 -9.16 -3.60
C VAL A 17 15.87 -9.71 -2.17
N SER A 18 16.20 -8.88 -1.18
CA SER A 18 16.10 -9.27 0.22
C SER A 18 14.78 -8.82 0.85
N ASN A 19 14.38 -9.53 1.91
CA ASN A 19 13.25 -9.13 2.76
C ASN A 19 13.48 -7.79 3.49
N LEU A 20 14.71 -7.27 3.48
CA LEU A 20 15.05 -5.96 4.06
C LEU A 20 15.09 -4.83 3.02
N GLY A 21 14.66 -5.08 1.78
CA GLY A 21 14.55 -4.05 0.76
C GLY A 21 15.79 -3.85 -0.11
N ARG A 22 16.83 -4.67 0.01
CA ARG A 22 18.05 -4.58 -0.81
C ARG A 22 17.93 -5.42 -2.07
N VAL A 23 18.63 -5.00 -3.15
CA VAL A 23 18.68 -5.74 -4.42
C VAL A 23 20.14 -6.07 -4.75
N LYS A 24 20.42 -7.31 -5.12
CA LYS A 24 21.73 -7.82 -5.49
C LYS A 24 21.75 -8.23 -6.95
N SER A 25 22.85 -7.93 -7.64
CA SER A 25 23.08 -8.30 -9.04
C SER A 25 24.24 -9.28 -9.16
N TYR A 26 24.04 -10.35 -9.93
CA TYR A 26 25.06 -11.34 -10.31
C TYR A 26 25.47 -11.21 -11.79
N VAL A 27 24.96 -10.20 -12.50
CA VAL A 27 25.19 -10.04 -13.95
C VAL A 27 26.65 -9.86 -14.29
N LYS A 28 27.41 -9.17 -13.44
CA LYS A 28 28.83 -8.85 -13.68
C LYS A 28 29.77 -9.60 -12.75
N TYR A 29 29.35 -9.93 -11.55
CA TYR A 29 30.18 -10.53 -10.50
C TYR A 29 29.47 -11.75 -9.92
N LYS A 30 30.18 -12.91 -9.85
CA LYS A 30 29.64 -14.19 -9.35
C LYS A 30 29.20 -14.12 -7.89
N ASP A 31 29.91 -13.35 -7.06
CA ASP A 31 29.56 -13.16 -5.64
C ASP A 31 28.42 -12.17 -5.42
N GLY A 32 27.99 -11.52 -6.51
CA GLY A 32 26.95 -10.52 -6.50
C GLY A 32 27.36 -9.19 -5.87
N ILE A 33 26.73 -8.11 -6.29
CA ILE A 33 26.91 -6.77 -5.72
C ILE A 33 25.57 -6.18 -5.34
N ILE A 34 25.50 -5.46 -4.22
CA ILE A 34 24.32 -4.69 -3.85
C ILE A 34 24.20 -3.48 -4.79
N LEU A 35 23.03 -3.36 -5.41
CA LEU A 35 22.74 -2.25 -6.31
C LEU A 35 22.36 -0.97 -5.54
N ASN A 36 22.92 0.15 -5.99
CA ASN A 36 22.48 1.46 -5.52
C ASN A 36 21.08 1.77 -6.06
N MET A 37 20.22 2.32 -5.21
CA MET A 37 18.89 2.76 -5.57
C MET A 37 18.87 4.27 -5.79
N SER A 38 18.07 4.72 -6.76
CA SER A 38 17.75 6.12 -6.96
C SER A 38 16.27 6.37 -6.60
N LEU A 39 15.91 7.58 -6.21
CA LEU A 39 14.51 7.93 -6.04
C LEU A 39 13.88 8.31 -7.39
N ASN A 40 12.64 7.92 -7.61
CA ASN A 40 11.85 8.43 -8.72
C ASN A 40 11.24 9.81 -8.37
N SER A 41 10.56 10.46 -9.32
CA SER A 41 9.93 11.77 -9.12
C SER A 41 8.87 11.82 -8.02
N THR A 42 8.35 10.68 -7.61
CA THR A 42 7.34 10.55 -6.55
C THR A 42 7.94 10.09 -5.21
N GLY A 43 9.28 9.97 -5.12
CA GLY A 43 10.02 9.65 -3.89
C GLY A 43 10.13 8.15 -3.59
N TYR A 44 9.80 7.26 -4.53
CA TYR A 44 9.99 5.84 -4.34
C TYR A 44 11.40 5.39 -4.77
N PRO A 45 12.11 4.57 -3.97
CA PRO A 45 13.33 3.92 -4.38
C PRO A 45 13.09 3.01 -5.58
N ARG A 46 13.97 3.13 -6.57
CA ARG A 46 13.96 2.30 -7.77
C ARG A 46 15.35 1.77 -8.08
N VAL A 47 15.41 0.64 -8.75
CA VAL A 47 16.63 -0.02 -9.21
C VAL A 47 16.56 -0.27 -10.71
N CYS A 48 17.71 -0.21 -11.39
CA CYS A 48 17.82 -0.54 -12.80
C CYS A 48 18.18 -2.02 -12.97
N LEU A 49 17.30 -2.80 -13.60
CA LEU A 49 17.54 -4.19 -13.98
C LEU A 49 17.53 -4.29 -15.50
N LYS A 50 18.68 -4.71 -16.09
CA LYS A 50 18.85 -4.79 -17.56
C LYS A 50 18.34 -3.56 -18.30
N GLY A 51 18.70 -2.36 -17.86
CA GLY A 51 18.35 -1.10 -18.50
C GLY A 51 16.92 -0.59 -18.25
N ARG A 52 16.11 -1.31 -17.46
CA ARG A 52 14.76 -0.89 -17.07
C ARG A 52 14.68 -0.55 -15.59
N PHE A 53 13.99 0.52 -15.26
CA PHE A 53 13.78 0.94 -13.87
C PHE A 53 12.53 0.30 -13.29
N TYR A 54 12.68 -0.24 -12.08
CA TYR A 54 11.60 -0.84 -11.29
C TYR A 54 11.58 -0.26 -9.89
N ASN A 55 10.41 0.07 -9.39
CA ASN A 55 10.25 0.46 -7.98
C ASN A 55 10.55 -0.74 -7.09
N THR A 56 11.40 -0.54 -6.08
CA THR A 56 11.90 -1.62 -5.23
C THR A 56 10.79 -2.33 -4.46
N HIS A 57 9.83 -1.58 -3.87
CA HIS A 57 8.68 -2.16 -3.17
C HIS A 57 7.85 -3.10 -4.08
N VAL A 58 7.77 -2.81 -5.39
CA VAL A 58 7.03 -3.67 -6.34
C VAL A 58 7.75 -4.99 -6.56
N ILE A 59 9.09 -4.97 -6.69
CA ILE A 59 9.90 -6.18 -6.81
C ILE A 59 9.74 -7.05 -5.57
N ILE A 60 9.85 -6.44 -4.38
CA ILE A 60 9.73 -7.12 -3.09
C ILE A 60 8.35 -7.73 -2.92
N ALA A 61 7.29 -6.96 -3.17
CA ALA A 61 5.94 -7.45 -3.04
C ALA A 61 5.63 -8.62 -4.01
N LYS A 62 6.13 -8.57 -5.23
CA LYS A 62 6.03 -9.69 -6.18
C LYS A 62 6.74 -10.94 -5.69
N THR A 63 7.94 -10.78 -5.12
CA THR A 63 8.81 -11.90 -4.72
C THR A 63 8.40 -12.52 -3.37
N PHE A 64 7.99 -11.71 -2.40
CA PHE A 64 7.72 -12.17 -1.03
C PHE A 64 6.24 -12.25 -0.67
N LEU A 65 5.41 -11.36 -1.24
CA LEU A 65 3.97 -11.27 -0.93
C LEU A 65 3.07 -11.82 -2.04
N ASN A 66 3.67 -12.43 -3.09
CA ASN A 66 2.94 -12.94 -4.25
C ASN A 66 2.03 -11.89 -4.91
N TYR A 67 2.45 -10.61 -4.87
CA TYR A 67 1.67 -9.54 -5.47
C TYR A 67 1.57 -9.73 -6.98
N THR A 68 0.36 -9.90 -7.45
CA THR A 68 0.01 -9.79 -8.87
C THR A 68 -0.65 -8.45 -9.07
N SER A 69 -0.27 -7.69 -10.12
CA SER A 69 -0.83 -6.36 -10.40
C SER A 69 -2.32 -6.46 -10.77
N THR A 70 -3.14 -6.91 -9.81
CA THR A 70 -4.58 -7.10 -9.98
C THR A 70 -5.30 -5.77 -9.80
N LYS A 71 -6.25 -5.50 -10.70
CA LYS A 71 -7.06 -4.27 -10.67
C LYS A 71 -7.72 -4.09 -9.29
N GLY A 72 -7.54 -2.93 -8.69
CA GLY A 72 -8.14 -2.57 -7.39
C GLY A 72 -7.24 -2.77 -6.19
N PHE A 73 -6.08 -3.43 -6.34
CA PHE A 73 -5.11 -3.61 -5.26
C PHE A 73 -3.82 -2.82 -5.51
N VAL A 74 -3.25 -2.29 -4.45
CA VAL A 74 -1.99 -1.53 -4.46
C VAL A 74 -1.10 -1.99 -3.31
N ILE A 75 0.19 -1.71 -3.44
CA ILE A 75 1.16 -1.91 -2.36
C ILE A 75 1.20 -0.63 -1.53
N ASP A 76 1.07 -0.78 -0.23
CA ASP A 76 1.10 0.30 0.75
C ASP A 76 2.25 0.10 1.73
N HIS A 77 2.88 1.20 2.16
CA HIS A 77 3.87 1.22 3.24
C HIS A 77 3.15 1.47 4.56
N ILE A 78 3.26 0.55 5.51
CA ILE A 78 2.52 0.59 6.79
C ILE A 78 2.86 1.85 7.59
N ASP A 79 4.13 2.26 7.58
CA ASP A 79 4.65 3.44 8.27
C ASP A 79 4.58 4.74 7.46
N ASP A 80 4.03 4.70 6.22
CA ASP A 80 3.99 5.80 5.24
C ASP A 80 5.37 6.24 4.72
N ASP A 81 6.48 5.61 5.12
CA ASP A 81 7.82 5.86 4.61
C ASP A 81 8.08 5.05 3.33
N LYS A 82 8.07 5.72 2.19
CA LYS A 82 8.32 5.13 0.86
C LYS A 82 9.70 4.50 0.72
N THR A 83 10.64 4.87 1.58
CA THR A 83 12.02 4.39 1.55
C THR A 83 12.21 3.10 2.35
N ASN A 84 11.32 2.82 3.31
CA ASN A 84 11.32 1.59 4.10
C ASN A 84 10.64 0.45 3.35
N ASN A 85 11.41 -0.23 2.50
CA ASN A 85 10.94 -1.33 1.66
C ASN A 85 11.10 -2.71 2.31
N SER A 86 11.22 -2.80 3.63
CA SER A 86 11.18 -4.10 4.33
C SER A 86 9.85 -4.82 4.09
N VAL A 87 9.88 -6.13 3.89
CA VAL A 87 8.67 -6.96 3.68
C VAL A 87 7.65 -6.75 4.78
N ASP A 88 8.08 -6.62 6.05
CA ASP A 88 7.18 -6.40 7.19
C ASP A 88 6.49 -5.04 7.17
N ASN A 89 7.05 -4.09 6.41
CA ASN A 89 6.47 -2.76 6.24
C ASN A 89 5.59 -2.65 4.99
N LEU A 90 5.51 -3.69 4.16
CA LEU A 90 4.72 -3.69 2.93
C LEU A 90 3.45 -4.53 3.11
N GLN A 91 2.32 -3.98 2.66
CA GLN A 91 1.05 -4.69 2.64
C GLN A 91 0.34 -4.50 1.30
N ILE A 92 -0.47 -5.50 0.92
CA ILE A 92 -1.33 -5.42 -0.27
C ILE A 92 -2.72 -5.01 0.20
N VAL A 93 -3.17 -3.84 -0.24
CA VAL A 93 -4.44 -3.26 0.19
C VAL A 93 -5.28 -2.84 -1.01
N THR A 94 -6.58 -2.64 -0.81
CA THR A 94 -7.41 -2.05 -1.85
C THR A 94 -7.01 -0.58 -2.10
N HIS A 95 -7.14 -0.13 -3.33
CA HIS A 95 -6.90 1.28 -3.69
C HIS A 95 -7.72 2.24 -2.82
N ARG A 96 -8.96 1.84 -2.47
CA ARG A 96 -9.83 2.58 -1.56
C ARG A 96 -9.23 2.75 -0.17
N TYR A 97 -8.70 1.66 0.42
CA TYR A 97 -8.04 1.70 1.73
C TYR A 97 -6.84 2.65 1.72
N ASN A 98 -5.97 2.54 0.71
CA ASN A 98 -4.77 3.36 0.60
C ASN A 98 -5.08 4.86 0.48
N ILE A 99 -6.09 5.24 -0.32
CA ILE A 99 -6.53 6.63 -0.42
C ILE A 99 -7.04 7.16 0.94
N THR A 100 -7.72 6.34 1.71
CA THR A 100 -8.31 6.78 2.98
C THR A 100 -7.29 6.86 4.10
N LYS A 101 -6.26 6.00 4.10
CA LYS A 101 -5.14 6.05 5.03
C LYS A 101 -4.38 7.39 4.94
N SER A 102 -4.14 7.88 3.74
CA SER A 102 -3.40 9.12 3.50
C SER A 102 -4.20 10.40 3.78
N LYS A 103 -5.52 10.30 3.97
CA LYS A 103 -6.35 11.48 4.32
C LYS A 103 -6.20 11.78 5.80
N LYS A 104 -5.42 12.82 6.12
CA LYS A 104 -5.39 13.45 7.47
C LYS A 104 -6.76 14.10 7.75
N GLY A 105 -7.75 13.26 8.06
CA GLY A 105 -9.06 13.72 8.53
C GLY A 105 -9.08 13.88 10.05
N THR A 106 -10.17 14.44 10.58
CA THR A 106 -10.41 14.52 12.03
C THR A 106 -10.71 13.18 12.68
N SER A 107 -10.85 12.11 11.88
CA SER A 107 -11.14 10.74 12.31
C SER A 107 -10.08 9.75 11.83
N LYS A 108 -9.75 8.77 12.67
CA LYS A 108 -8.95 7.60 12.32
C LYS A 108 -9.72 6.58 11.45
N TYR A 109 -11.02 6.73 11.28
CA TYR A 109 -11.86 5.80 10.54
C TYR A 109 -12.23 6.34 9.16
N THR A 110 -12.23 5.45 8.17
CA THR A 110 -12.64 5.73 6.80
C THR A 110 -14.10 6.16 6.72
N GLY A 111 -14.36 7.22 5.95
CA GLY A 111 -15.72 7.73 5.72
C GLY A 111 -16.33 8.46 6.92
N VAL A 112 -15.54 8.72 7.97
CA VAL A 112 -15.95 9.40 9.19
C VAL A 112 -15.23 10.73 9.32
N HIS A 113 -15.94 11.80 9.68
CA HIS A 113 -15.36 13.12 9.96
C HIS A 113 -16.16 13.86 11.03
N TRP A 114 -15.49 14.76 11.74
CA TRP A 114 -16.12 15.61 12.73
C TRP A 114 -16.80 16.82 12.07
N ASP A 115 -18.09 16.97 12.27
CA ASP A 115 -18.83 18.16 11.87
C ASP A 115 -18.79 19.20 13.00
N LYS A 116 -18.00 20.24 12.79
CA LYS A 116 -17.78 21.31 13.78
C LYS A 116 -19.05 22.10 14.07
N ASN A 117 -19.93 22.25 13.08
CA ASN A 117 -21.16 23.05 13.22
C ASN A 117 -22.21 22.33 14.08
N ASN A 118 -22.37 21.03 13.82
CA ASN A 118 -23.37 20.22 14.53
C ASN A 118 -22.77 19.48 15.74
N LYS A 119 -21.45 19.61 15.99
CA LYS A 119 -20.72 18.92 17.06
C LYS A 119 -21.01 17.41 17.09
N LYS A 120 -21.00 16.78 15.91
CA LYS A 120 -21.27 15.35 15.73
C LYS A 120 -20.33 14.71 14.75
N TRP A 121 -20.16 13.40 14.86
CA TRP A 121 -19.43 12.59 13.90
C TRP A 121 -20.33 12.26 12.72
N LYS A 122 -19.95 12.68 11.50
CA LYS A 122 -20.65 12.31 10.27
C LYS A 122 -20.01 11.10 9.62
N SER A 123 -20.86 10.22 9.10
CA SER A 123 -20.46 9.07 8.27
C SER A 123 -20.99 9.23 6.86
N ALA A 124 -20.15 9.00 5.85
CA ALA A 124 -20.51 9.07 4.44
C ALA A 124 -19.72 8.04 3.63
N ILE A 125 -20.33 7.50 2.58
CA ILE A 125 -19.73 6.52 1.67
C ILE A 125 -19.89 6.98 0.23
N GLN A 126 -18.86 6.76 -0.61
CA GLN A 126 -18.94 7.00 -2.04
C GLN A 126 -19.27 5.70 -2.77
N ILE A 127 -20.37 5.66 -3.53
CA ILE A 127 -20.81 4.53 -4.33
C ILE A 127 -21.02 5.02 -5.76
N ASN A 128 -20.35 4.42 -6.72
CA ASN A 128 -20.43 4.78 -8.15
C ASN A 128 -20.22 6.29 -8.42
N GLY A 129 -19.25 6.90 -7.72
CA GLY A 129 -18.97 8.33 -7.84
C GLY A 129 -19.87 9.26 -7.00
N VAL A 130 -20.98 8.77 -6.45
CA VAL A 130 -21.93 9.56 -5.65
C VAL A 130 -21.65 9.39 -4.16
N ILE A 131 -21.55 10.51 -3.43
CA ILE A 131 -21.39 10.51 -1.97
C ILE A 131 -22.77 10.38 -1.32
N LYS A 132 -22.95 9.35 -0.50
CA LYS A 132 -24.13 9.13 0.33
C LYS A 132 -23.79 9.34 1.79
N THR A 133 -24.49 10.28 2.45
CA THR A 133 -24.40 10.47 3.91
C THR A 133 -25.16 9.35 4.61
N LEU A 134 -24.51 8.73 5.61
CA LEU A 134 -25.08 7.60 6.37
C LEU A 134 -25.67 8.04 7.71
N GLY A 135 -25.34 9.26 8.16
CA GLY A 135 -25.89 9.84 9.37
C GLY A 135 -24.89 10.67 10.15
N SER A 136 -25.40 11.24 11.28
CA SER A 136 -24.61 11.96 12.27
C SER A 136 -24.75 11.26 13.62
N PHE A 137 -23.63 11.09 14.32
CA PHE A 137 -23.52 10.25 15.51
C PHE A 137 -22.79 11.01 16.63
N ASP A 138 -23.14 10.71 17.86
CA ASP A 138 -22.51 11.31 19.04
C ASP A 138 -21.11 10.66 19.33
N CYS A 139 -20.83 9.51 18.75
CA CYS A 139 -19.60 8.74 18.95
C CYS A 139 -18.95 8.39 17.60
N GLU A 140 -17.63 8.57 17.52
CA GLU A 140 -16.83 8.24 16.33
C GLU A 140 -16.97 6.77 15.92
N LEU A 141 -17.00 5.85 16.89
CA LEU A 141 -17.16 4.43 16.63
C LEU A 141 -18.52 4.09 16.03
N LYS A 142 -19.61 4.74 16.48
CA LYS A 142 -20.95 4.55 15.89
C LYS A 142 -20.99 5.00 14.44
N ALA A 143 -20.34 6.12 14.11
CA ALA A 143 -20.22 6.59 12.73
C ALA A 143 -19.41 5.60 11.87
N HIS A 144 -18.34 5.00 12.42
CA HIS A 144 -17.56 3.95 11.75
C HIS A 144 -18.39 2.69 11.51
N LEU A 145 -19.13 2.21 12.48
CA LEU A 145 -20.00 1.02 12.32
C LEU A 145 -21.06 1.23 11.23
N ALA A 146 -21.66 2.42 11.15
CA ALA A 146 -22.59 2.75 10.07
C ALA A 146 -21.91 2.67 8.70
N TYR A 147 -20.66 3.13 8.58
CA TYR A 147 -19.85 2.99 7.37
C TYR A 147 -19.60 1.52 7.02
N GLN A 148 -19.17 0.71 7.99
CA GLN A 148 -18.85 -0.71 7.79
C GLN A 148 -20.07 -1.51 7.36
N ASN A 149 -21.23 -1.28 7.99
CA ASN A 149 -22.48 -1.95 7.62
C ASN A 149 -22.85 -1.63 6.18
N LYS A 150 -22.79 -0.34 5.80
CA LYS A 150 -23.13 0.05 4.42
C LYS A 150 -22.12 -0.48 3.40
N LEU A 151 -20.85 -0.58 3.76
CA LEU A 151 -19.81 -1.17 2.90
C LEU A 151 -20.11 -2.64 2.61
N LYS A 152 -20.46 -3.42 3.65
CA LYS A 152 -20.85 -4.84 3.51
C LYS A 152 -22.07 -5.01 2.62
N GLU A 153 -23.11 -4.17 2.77
CA GLU A 153 -24.30 -4.20 1.91
C GLU A 153 -23.93 -3.98 0.42
N VAL A 154 -23.02 -3.03 0.15
CA VAL A 154 -22.57 -2.73 -1.23
C VAL A 154 -21.72 -3.86 -1.80
N GLU A 155 -20.93 -4.54 -0.98
CA GLU A 155 -20.08 -5.66 -1.41
C GLU A 155 -20.90 -6.94 -1.62
N ASN A 156 -21.92 -7.20 -0.80
CA ASN A 156 -22.78 -8.38 -0.89
C ASN A 156 -23.89 -8.23 -1.93
N GLY A 157 -24.17 -7.03 -2.39
CA GLY A 157 -25.21 -6.74 -3.40
C GLY A 157 -24.73 -6.74 -4.85
N LYS A 158 -23.56 -7.37 -5.11
CA LYS A 158 -22.98 -7.55 -6.46
C LYS A 158 -23.17 -8.97 -6.96
#